data_f2a309492e256b8666a5f00a7cfef273
#
_entry.id   f2a309492e256b8666a5f00a7cfef273
#
_cell.length_a   1.000
_cell.length_b   1.000
_cell.length_c   1.000
_cell.angle_alpha   90.00
_cell.angle_beta   90.00
_cell.angle_gamma   90.00
#
_symmetry.space_group_name_H-M   'P 1'
#
loop_
_entity.id
_entity.type
_entity.pdbx_description
1 polymer ?
#
loop_
_entity_poly.entity_id
_entity_poly.type
_entity_poly.pdbx_seq_one_letter_code
_entity_poly.pdbx_strand_id
1 'polypeptide(L)'
;EEVIMNPNTEIVDAIKKSIPLKYALVKNAQVIKLLPDDKNGPLHQRWIMEIENGLTITVFYNVDIAERVPIDVGSYVDVAGELEYGDRWKDPIMHWTHDDPQGQRKAGYVILNGTTYGQATGP
;
A
#
# COMPACT_ATOMS: atom_id res chain seq x y z
N GLU A 1 15.52 -24.89 16.28
CA GLU A 1 15.43 -24.60 14.87
C GLU A 1 14.56 -23.36 14.65
N GLU A 2 15.12 -22.35 14.06
CA GLU A 2 14.39 -21.10 13.83
C GLU A 2 13.46 -21.24 12.63
N VAL A 3 12.21 -20.86 12.83
CA VAL A 3 11.28 -20.69 11.71
C VAL A 3 11.31 -19.22 11.31
N ILE A 4 11.84 -18.94 10.15
CA ILE A 4 11.83 -17.58 9.62
C ILE A 4 10.48 -17.35 8.97
N MET A 5 9.67 -16.50 9.60
CA MET A 5 8.37 -16.12 9.05
C MET A 5 8.57 -15.04 7.99
N ASN A 6 8.08 -15.28 6.80
CA ASN A 6 8.03 -14.25 5.78
C ASN A 6 6.96 -13.23 6.20
N PRO A 7 7.32 -11.95 6.39
CA PRO A 7 6.34 -10.95 6.83
C PRO A 7 5.20 -10.72 5.84
N ASN A 8 5.35 -11.12 4.58
CA ASN A 8 4.32 -10.96 3.56
C ASN A 8 3.44 -12.19 3.36
N THR A 9 3.57 -13.22 4.20
CA THR A 9 2.83 -14.48 4.03
C THR A 9 1.31 -14.24 3.97
N GLU A 10 0.77 -13.43 4.86
CA GLU A 10 -0.67 -13.20 4.91
C GLU A 10 -1.18 -12.55 3.61
N ILE A 11 -0.52 -11.49 3.15
CA ILE A 11 -0.99 -10.79 1.95
C ILE A 11 -0.77 -11.63 0.69
N VAL A 12 0.33 -12.39 0.62
CA VAL A 12 0.58 -13.31 -0.49
C VAL A 12 -0.52 -14.36 -0.59
N ASP A 13 -0.87 -14.98 0.53
CA ASP A 13 -1.95 -15.96 0.58
C ASP A 13 -3.29 -15.35 0.17
N ALA A 14 -3.60 -14.16 0.68
CA ALA A 14 -4.83 -13.47 0.35
C ALA A 14 -4.92 -13.16 -1.15
N ILE A 15 -3.83 -12.70 -1.75
CA ILE A 15 -3.79 -12.40 -3.19
C ILE A 15 -3.99 -13.66 -4.01
N LYS A 16 -3.35 -14.77 -3.65
CA LYS A 16 -3.50 -16.03 -4.37
C LYS A 16 -4.93 -16.54 -4.34
N LYS A 17 -5.68 -16.24 -3.29
CA LYS A 17 -7.06 -16.67 -3.11
C LYS A 17 -8.08 -15.59 -3.46
N SER A 18 -7.63 -14.41 -3.89
CA SER A 18 -8.46 -13.24 -4.17
C SER A 18 -9.35 -12.86 -2.97
N ILE A 19 -8.76 -12.87 -1.79
CA ILE A 19 -9.46 -12.52 -0.54
C ILE A 19 -9.06 -11.11 -0.14
N PRO A 20 -10.03 -10.20 0.11
CA PRO A 20 -9.73 -8.86 0.61
C PRO A 20 -9.32 -8.91 2.08
N LEU A 21 -8.50 -7.95 2.49
CA LEU A 21 -8.09 -7.78 3.88
C LEU A 21 -8.40 -6.36 4.30
N LYS A 22 -9.08 -6.21 5.44
CA LYS A 22 -9.38 -4.86 5.97
C LYS A 22 -8.12 -4.13 6.38
N TYR A 23 -7.10 -4.87 6.80
CA TYR A 23 -5.80 -4.30 7.14
C TYR A 23 -4.71 -5.27 6.73
N ALA A 24 -3.93 -4.87 5.74
CA ALA A 24 -2.86 -5.68 5.19
C ALA A 24 -1.52 -4.98 5.41
N LEU A 25 -0.49 -5.76 5.63
CA LEU A 25 0.87 -5.28 5.82
C LEU A 25 1.75 -5.85 4.72
N VAL A 26 2.51 -4.97 4.08
CA VAL A 26 3.54 -5.34 3.10
C VAL A 26 4.87 -4.82 3.60
N LYS A 27 5.88 -5.68 3.58
CA LYS A 27 7.24 -5.32 3.95
C LYS A 27 8.16 -5.44 2.76
N ASN A 28 9.00 -4.42 2.59
CA ASN A 28 10.13 -4.46 1.67
C ASN A 28 9.73 -4.76 0.21
N ALA A 29 8.64 -4.14 -0.24
CA ALA A 29 8.21 -4.23 -1.63
C ALA A 29 8.99 -3.24 -2.49
N GLN A 30 9.28 -3.61 -3.73
CA GLN A 30 10.00 -2.74 -4.65
C GLN A 30 9.02 -1.99 -5.56
N VAL A 31 9.16 -0.68 -5.62
CA VAL A 31 8.40 0.13 -6.58
C VAL A 31 8.94 -0.15 -7.98
N ILE A 32 8.09 -0.63 -8.87
CA ILE A 32 8.49 -1.00 -10.23
C ILE A 32 7.95 -0.04 -11.28
N LYS A 33 6.92 0.74 -10.94
CA LYS A 33 6.34 1.70 -11.88
C LYS A 33 5.63 2.80 -11.12
N LEU A 34 5.83 4.03 -11.57
CA LEU A 34 5.05 5.18 -11.09
C LEU A 34 3.89 5.40 -12.06
N LEU A 35 2.69 5.59 -11.54
CA LEU A 35 1.50 5.86 -12.32
C LEU A 35 1.11 7.35 -12.19
N PRO A 36 0.40 7.91 -13.18
CA PRO A 36 -0.16 9.26 -13.03
C PRO A 36 -1.09 9.34 -11.83
N ASP A 37 -1.17 10.52 -11.22
CA ASP A 37 -2.12 10.75 -10.14
C ASP A 37 -3.54 10.51 -10.61
N ASP A 38 -4.35 9.88 -9.74
CA ASP A 38 -5.77 9.72 -9.97
C ASP A 38 -6.50 10.95 -9.44
N LYS A 39 -7.21 11.64 -10.32
CA LYS A 39 -7.93 12.88 -10.01
C LYS A 39 -9.45 12.68 -9.91
N ASN A 40 -9.92 11.45 -10.00
CA ASN A 40 -11.34 11.13 -9.84
C ASN A 40 -11.67 11.07 -8.35
N GLY A 41 -12.27 12.15 -7.82
CA GLY A 41 -12.47 12.30 -6.39
C GLY A 41 -11.23 12.85 -5.70
N PRO A 42 -10.88 12.38 -4.50
CA PRO A 42 -9.65 12.82 -3.84
C PRO A 42 -8.43 12.53 -4.69
N LEU A 43 -7.43 13.40 -4.60
CA LEU A 43 -6.18 13.22 -5.36
C LEU A 43 -5.38 12.07 -4.76
N HIS A 44 -5.08 11.07 -5.57
CA HIS A 44 -4.27 9.92 -5.17
C HIS A 44 -2.98 9.84 -5.95
N GLN A 45 -1.88 9.74 -5.22
CA GLN A 45 -0.60 9.29 -5.75
C GLN A 45 -0.69 7.78 -5.96
N ARG A 46 -0.17 7.27 -7.08
CA ARG A 46 -0.28 5.85 -7.40
C ARG A 46 1.04 5.28 -7.86
N TRP A 47 1.29 4.04 -7.50
CA TRP A 47 2.43 3.28 -8.00
C TRP A 47 2.13 1.78 -7.97
N ILE A 48 2.94 1.03 -8.71
CA ILE A 48 2.91 -0.43 -8.67
C ILE A 48 4.15 -0.89 -7.93
N MET A 49 3.97 -1.77 -6.96
CA MET A 49 5.05 -2.40 -6.24
C MET A 49 4.99 -3.91 -6.43
N GLU A 50 6.16 -4.55 -6.34
CA GLU A 50 6.31 -5.98 -6.48
C GLU A 50 6.78 -6.57 -5.17
N ILE A 51 6.15 -7.68 -4.79
CA ILE A 51 6.55 -8.48 -3.63
C ILE A 51 7.06 -9.83 -4.15
N GLU A 52 7.42 -10.74 -3.25
CA GLU A 52 7.94 -12.04 -3.64
C GLU A 52 7.03 -12.78 -4.63
N ASN A 53 7.61 -13.69 -5.40
CA ASN A 53 6.93 -14.50 -6.43
C ASN A 53 6.38 -13.68 -7.60
N GLY A 54 6.88 -12.47 -7.80
CA GLY A 54 6.47 -11.62 -8.91
C GLY A 54 5.06 -11.05 -8.76
N LEU A 55 4.47 -11.12 -7.58
CA LEU A 55 3.14 -10.55 -7.34
C LEU A 55 3.24 -9.03 -7.28
N THR A 56 2.34 -8.36 -7.98
CA THR A 56 2.30 -6.91 -8.02
C THR A 56 1.04 -6.37 -7.37
N ILE A 57 1.17 -5.21 -6.75
CA ILE A 57 0.07 -4.53 -6.06
C ILE A 57 0.10 -3.07 -6.51
N THR A 58 -1.07 -2.53 -6.87
CA THR A 58 -1.20 -1.09 -7.15
C THR A 58 -1.58 -0.38 -5.86
N VAL A 59 -0.81 0.62 -5.50
CA VAL A 59 -1.04 1.41 -4.28
C VAL A 59 -1.70 2.73 -4.65
N PHE A 60 -2.76 3.07 -3.93
CA PHE A 60 -3.41 4.37 -3.97
C PHE A 60 -3.15 5.07 -2.64
N TYR A 61 -2.60 6.27 -2.70
CA TYR A 61 -2.22 7.03 -1.52
C TYR A 61 -2.81 8.44 -1.60
N ASN A 62 -3.66 8.78 -0.66
CA ASN A 62 -4.43 10.03 -0.69
C ASN A 62 -3.57 11.22 -0.25
N VAL A 63 -3.18 12.06 -1.21
CA VAL A 63 -2.34 13.24 -0.95
C VAL A 63 -3.14 14.45 -0.49
N ASP A 64 -4.47 14.37 -0.49
CA ASP A 64 -5.31 15.39 0.15
C ASP A 64 -5.33 15.24 1.67
N ILE A 65 -5.02 14.04 2.18
CA ILE A 65 -4.99 13.74 3.62
C ILE A 65 -3.57 13.83 4.16
N ALA A 66 -2.59 13.32 3.41
CA ALA A 66 -1.23 13.17 3.92
C ALA A 66 -0.20 13.64 2.89
N GLU A 67 1.02 13.90 3.37
CA GLU A 67 2.12 14.36 2.55
C GLU A 67 2.49 13.31 1.49
N ARG A 68 2.76 13.77 0.26
CA ARG A 68 3.20 12.91 -0.86
C ARG A 68 4.45 12.13 -0.48
N VAL A 69 4.49 10.86 -0.88
CA VAL A 69 5.65 10.00 -0.65
C VAL A 69 6.67 10.21 -1.79
N PRO A 70 7.91 10.57 -1.47
CA PRO A 70 8.92 10.83 -2.51
C PRO A 70 9.56 9.54 -3.03
N ILE A 71 8.74 8.69 -3.65
CA ILE A 71 9.19 7.41 -4.21
C ILE A 71 9.72 7.56 -5.63
N ASP A 72 10.63 6.65 -5.97
CA ASP A 72 11.12 6.46 -7.35
C ASP A 72 11.03 4.98 -7.71
N VAL A 73 11.09 4.68 -8.99
CA VAL A 73 11.25 3.31 -9.44
C VAL A 73 12.53 2.73 -8.83
N GLY A 74 12.42 1.55 -8.22
CA GLY A 74 13.52 0.92 -7.50
C GLY A 74 13.51 1.14 -6.00
N SER A 75 12.71 2.09 -5.50
CA SER A 75 12.55 2.30 -4.06
C SER A 75 11.94 1.06 -3.39
N TYR A 76 12.37 0.79 -2.15
CA TYR A 76 11.75 -0.25 -1.33
C TYR A 76 10.87 0.41 -0.28
N VAL A 77 9.66 -0.11 -0.13
CA VAL A 77 8.66 0.47 0.77
C VAL A 77 7.99 -0.62 1.62
N ASP A 78 7.59 -0.21 2.83
CA ASP A 78 6.63 -0.94 3.63
C ASP A 78 5.30 -0.21 3.51
N VAL A 79 4.20 -0.94 3.33
CA VAL A 79 2.87 -0.34 3.17
C VAL A 79 1.88 -1.05 4.07
N ALA A 80 1.09 -0.28 4.78
CA ALA A 80 -0.06 -0.79 5.54
C ALA A 80 -1.33 -0.11 5.03
N GLY A 81 -2.36 -0.89 4.81
CA GLY A 81 -3.63 -0.38 4.32
C GLY A 81 -4.62 -1.50 4.06
N GLU A 82 -5.69 -1.19 3.36
CA GLU A 82 -6.71 -2.15 3.00
C GLU A 82 -6.37 -2.80 1.65
N LEU A 83 -6.48 -4.13 1.59
CA LEU A 83 -6.32 -4.87 0.34
C LEU A 83 -7.68 -5.15 -0.25
N GLU A 84 -7.86 -4.72 -1.49
CA GLU A 84 -9.05 -5.06 -2.26
C GLU A 84 -8.66 -5.33 -3.72
N TYR A 85 -9.63 -5.55 -4.57
CA TYR A 85 -9.40 -5.92 -5.96
C TYR A 85 -10.21 -4.99 -6.85
N GLY A 86 -9.63 -4.66 -8.02
CA GLY A 86 -10.31 -3.85 -9.01
C GLY A 86 -11.50 -4.58 -9.64
N ASP A 87 -12.16 -3.91 -10.58
CA ASP A 87 -13.41 -4.39 -11.19
C ASP A 87 -13.31 -5.80 -11.79
N ARG A 88 -12.11 -6.25 -12.13
CA ARG A 88 -11.89 -7.56 -12.71
C ARG A 88 -11.50 -8.64 -11.70
N TRP A 89 -11.47 -8.30 -10.42
CA TRP A 89 -11.09 -9.22 -9.34
C TRP A 89 -9.71 -9.87 -9.51
N LYS A 90 -8.86 -9.26 -10.34
CA LYS A 90 -7.53 -9.82 -10.64
C LYS A 90 -6.38 -8.92 -10.23
N ASP A 91 -6.66 -7.65 -10.01
CA ASP A 91 -5.63 -6.66 -9.74
C ASP A 91 -5.67 -6.25 -8.28
N PRO A 92 -4.73 -6.74 -7.46
CA PRO A 92 -4.67 -6.32 -6.06
C PRO A 92 -4.41 -4.83 -5.95
N ILE A 93 -5.20 -4.18 -5.11
CA ILE A 93 -5.09 -2.74 -4.85
C ILE A 93 -4.98 -2.54 -3.36
N MET A 94 -4.04 -1.70 -2.94
CA MET A 94 -4.01 -1.22 -1.55
C MET A 94 -4.41 0.24 -1.51
N HIS A 95 -5.38 0.55 -0.65
CA HIS A 95 -5.79 1.91 -0.36
C HIS A 95 -5.98 2.07 1.16
N TRP A 96 -6.42 3.24 1.60
CA TRP A 96 -6.41 3.56 3.04
C TRP A 96 -5.00 3.42 3.62
N THR A 97 -4.01 3.85 2.82
CA THR A 97 -2.59 3.75 3.13
C THR A 97 -2.09 4.98 3.90
N HIS A 98 -2.96 5.56 4.70
CA HIS A 98 -2.75 6.78 5.46
C HIS A 98 -3.66 6.77 6.68
N ASP A 99 -3.53 7.77 7.54
CA ASP A 99 -4.45 7.95 8.67
C ASP A 99 -5.88 8.11 8.19
N ASP A 100 -6.81 7.63 9.00
CA ASP A 100 -8.21 8.00 8.88
C ASP A 100 -8.45 9.21 9.79
N PRO A 101 -8.69 10.41 9.23
CA PRO A 101 -8.92 11.60 10.05
C PRO A 101 -10.14 11.48 10.97
N GLN A 102 -11.07 10.58 10.66
CA GLN A 102 -12.26 10.33 11.49
C GLN A 102 -12.02 9.28 12.56
N GLY A 103 -10.86 8.62 12.54
CA GLY A 103 -10.49 7.63 13.55
C GLY A 103 -11.29 6.34 13.53
N GLN A 104 -11.98 6.04 12.44
CA GLN A 104 -12.82 4.85 12.33
C GLN A 104 -12.07 3.62 11.85
N ARG A 105 -10.91 3.82 11.22
CA ARG A 105 -10.07 2.73 10.68
C ARG A 105 -8.70 2.78 11.32
N LYS A 106 -8.08 1.62 11.42
CA LYS A 106 -6.68 1.55 11.84
C LYS A 106 -5.81 2.31 10.83
N ALA A 107 -4.86 3.08 11.32
CA ALA A 107 -4.02 3.92 10.49
C ALA A 107 -3.17 3.09 9.53
N GLY A 108 -3.31 3.36 8.22
CA GLY A 108 -2.38 2.90 7.22
C GLY A 108 -1.14 3.78 7.19
N TYR A 109 -0.14 3.37 6.44
CA TYR A 109 1.10 4.15 6.30
C TYR A 109 1.94 3.63 5.14
N VAL A 110 2.92 4.43 4.76
CA VAL A 110 4.00 4.03 3.85
C VAL A 110 5.32 4.39 4.53
N ILE A 111 6.24 3.46 4.61
CA ILE A 111 7.58 3.71 5.13
C ILE A 111 8.57 3.66 3.98
N LEU A 112 9.33 4.74 3.82
CA LEU A 112 10.38 4.86 2.81
C LEU A 112 11.65 5.37 3.49
N ASN A 113 12.74 4.60 3.38
CA ASN A 113 14.03 4.97 3.97
C ASN A 113 13.93 5.34 5.46
N GLY A 114 13.13 4.59 6.22
CA GLY A 114 12.96 4.82 7.65
C GLY A 114 12.00 5.94 8.01
N THR A 115 11.48 6.69 7.05
CA THR A 115 10.52 7.75 7.28
C THR A 115 9.11 7.24 7.03
N THR A 116 8.21 7.51 7.97
CA THR A 116 6.80 7.11 7.88
C THR A 116 5.98 8.23 7.26
N TYR A 117 5.24 7.89 6.22
CA TYR A 117 4.30 8.78 5.53
C TYR A 117 2.88 8.26 5.75
N GLY A 118 1.90 9.13 5.65
CA GLY A 118 0.50 8.74 5.78
C GLY A 118 -0.17 9.38 6.98
N GLN A 119 0.57 10.11 7.80
CA GLN A 119 -0.01 10.85 8.90
C GLN A 119 -0.81 12.03 8.35
N ALA A 120 -2.03 12.22 8.87
CA ALA A 120 -2.87 13.31 8.42
C ALA A 120 -2.16 14.65 8.68
N THR A 121 -2.16 15.52 7.64
CA THR A 121 -1.61 16.87 7.73
C THR A 121 -2.74 17.84 8.04
N GLY A 122 -2.38 18.91 8.70
CA GLY A 122 -3.32 19.97 9.01
C GLY A 122 -3.72 19.99 10.47
N PRO A 123 -4.45 21.03 10.85
CA PRO A 123 -4.87 21.19 12.23
C PRO A 123 -5.91 20.17 12.66
#